data_57c7354cb72dbe750ebcc45227c0a9b4
#
_entry.id   57c7354cb72dbe750ebcc45227c0a9b4
#
_cell.length_a   1.000
_cell.length_b   1.000
_cell.length_c   1.000
_cell.angle_alpha   90.00
_cell.angle_beta   90.00
_cell.angle_gamma   90.00
#
_symmetry.space_group_name_H-M   'P 1'
#
loop_
_entity.id
_entity.type
_entity.pdbx_description
1 polymer ?
#
loop_
_entity_poly.entity_id
_entity_poly.type
_entity_poly.pdbx_seq_one_letter_code
_entity_poly.pdbx_strand_id
1 'polypeptide(L)'
;MKSFCFKGQLKLQSVMGGGARRSGLVAASAIAGLFSLPIYAQQADPAPPVVVQPGAPGQPTRTLPPSTRATLPPHSPKDVEFMQGMIMHHAQAVEMTALIETRTENKELRLLGARISHSQSEEIRFMKRWLEARGAPTEMPMPKMSGMDMPGMNMPGMNMSSQPMLMPGMLTPKQMEALRKAKGAEFDQLFLTGMIQHHGGALIMVKDLFDTAGAGQDAELFNFTTDIDSGQRAEIRIMQIMLGGPEKLPLPLGEGWGEGLATSKRQIFFF
;
A
#
# COMPACT_ATOMS: atom_id res chain seq x y z
N MET A 1 -20.42 -45.59 3.88
CA MET A 1 -21.83 -45.92 3.59
C MET A 1 -22.72 -44.84 4.18
N LYS A 2 -23.36 -44.10 3.38
CA LYS A 2 -24.69 -43.49 3.25
C LYS A 2 -24.57 -42.12 2.54
N SER A 3 -24.82 -42.20 1.22
CA SER A 3 -25.18 -41.06 0.36
C SER A 3 -26.47 -40.42 0.83
N PHE A 4 -26.57 -39.09 0.76
CA PHE A 4 -27.86 -38.41 0.67
C PHE A 4 -27.82 -37.46 -0.53
N CYS A 5 -28.58 -37.91 -1.55
CA CYS A 5 -28.88 -37.16 -2.76
C CYS A 5 -30.20 -36.42 -2.54
N PHE A 6 -30.24 -35.10 -2.74
CA PHE A 6 -31.51 -34.35 -2.73
C PHE A 6 -31.74 -33.73 -4.11
N LYS A 7 -32.61 -34.39 -4.89
CA LYS A 7 -33.21 -33.89 -6.12
C LYS A 7 -34.45 -33.07 -5.77
N GLY A 8 -34.49 -31.80 -6.15
CA GLY A 8 -35.68 -30.95 -6.13
C GLY A 8 -36.07 -30.56 -7.56
N GLN A 9 -37.11 -31.18 -8.09
CA GLN A 9 -37.74 -30.81 -9.37
C GLN A 9 -38.72 -29.66 -9.15
N LEU A 10 -38.63 -28.60 -9.95
CA LEU A 10 -39.68 -27.59 -10.11
C LEU A 10 -40.68 -28.03 -11.17
N LYS A 11 -41.94 -28.15 -10.77
CA LYS A 11 -43.10 -28.39 -11.63
C LYS A 11 -43.57 -27.09 -12.28
N LEU A 12 -43.61 -27.08 -13.62
CA LEU A 12 -44.41 -26.11 -14.39
C LEU A 12 -45.88 -26.51 -14.32
N GLN A 13 -46.72 -25.61 -13.88
CA GLN A 13 -48.18 -25.75 -14.08
C GLN A 13 -48.67 -24.78 -15.16
N SER A 14 -49.16 -25.39 -16.25
CA SER A 14 -49.94 -24.77 -17.31
C SER A 14 -51.40 -24.64 -16.84
N VAL A 15 -51.98 -23.45 -16.98
CA VAL A 15 -53.44 -23.26 -16.87
C VAL A 15 -53.96 -22.75 -18.19
N MET A 16 -54.71 -23.61 -18.88
CA MET A 16 -55.59 -23.28 -20.00
C MET A 16 -56.95 -22.88 -19.47
N GLY A 17 -57.59 -21.90 -20.10
CA GLY A 17 -59.00 -21.58 -20.02
C GLY A 17 -59.22 -20.27 -20.76
N GLY A 18 -59.87 -20.18 -21.87
CA GLY A 18 -61.17 -20.59 -22.31
C GLY A 18 -61.98 -19.39 -22.75
N GLY A 19 -62.07 -19.13 -24.03
CA GLY A 19 -63.19 -18.71 -24.82
C GLY A 19 -63.94 -17.39 -24.50
N ALA A 20 -63.93 -16.49 -25.51
CA ALA A 20 -65.18 -15.85 -25.98
C ALA A 20 -64.89 -15.03 -27.27
N ARG A 21 -65.57 -15.44 -28.32
CA ARG A 21 -65.70 -14.72 -29.62
C ARG A 21 -66.56 -13.45 -29.39
N ARG A 22 -66.14 -12.29 -29.86
CA ARG A 22 -67.03 -11.21 -30.33
C ARG A 22 -66.37 -10.52 -31.51
N SER A 23 -67.10 -10.56 -32.62
CA SER A 23 -66.86 -9.86 -33.88
C SER A 23 -67.05 -8.39 -33.70
N GLY A 24 -66.23 -7.54 -34.27
CA GLY A 24 -66.40 -6.13 -34.28
C GLY A 24 -65.44 -5.38 -35.19
N LEU A 25 -65.90 -5.03 -36.35
CA LEU A 25 -65.49 -3.97 -37.29
C LEU A 25 -63.96 -3.60 -37.44
N VAL A 26 -63.54 -3.77 -38.67
CA VAL A 26 -62.34 -3.26 -39.28
C VAL A 26 -62.42 -1.74 -39.40
N ALA A 27 -61.55 -0.99 -38.73
CA ALA A 27 -61.18 0.37 -39.06
C ALA A 27 -59.68 0.37 -39.44
N ALA A 28 -59.43 0.50 -40.76
CA ALA A 28 -58.08 0.64 -41.26
C ALA A 28 -57.58 2.04 -40.98
N SER A 29 -56.79 2.21 -39.98
CA SER A 29 -55.98 3.41 -39.76
C SER A 29 -54.56 3.16 -40.24
N ALA A 30 -54.24 3.76 -41.40
CA ALA A 30 -52.87 3.81 -41.87
C ALA A 30 -52.03 4.71 -40.96
N ILE A 31 -51.25 4.08 -40.09
CA ILE A 31 -50.24 4.78 -39.29
C ILE A 31 -48.98 4.78 -40.16
N ALA A 32 -48.63 5.96 -40.72
CA ALA A 32 -47.32 6.23 -41.32
C ALA A 32 -46.27 6.15 -40.21
N GLY A 33 -45.59 5.02 -40.12
CA GLY A 33 -44.45 4.83 -39.21
C GLY A 33 -43.29 5.68 -39.71
N LEU A 34 -43.05 6.80 -39.07
CA LEU A 34 -41.79 7.52 -39.15
C LEU A 34 -40.70 6.63 -38.53
N PHE A 35 -39.94 5.93 -39.34
CA PHE A 35 -38.73 5.27 -38.91
C PHE A 35 -37.72 6.36 -38.52
N SER A 36 -37.68 6.69 -37.22
CA SER A 36 -36.58 7.46 -36.64
C SER A 36 -35.37 6.53 -36.60
N LEU A 37 -34.50 6.61 -37.62
CA LEU A 37 -33.19 5.98 -37.58
C LEU A 37 -32.39 6.62 -36.44
N PRO A 38 -31.83 5.86 -35.51
CA PRO A 38 -30.93 6.44 -34.51
C PRO A 38 -29.75 7.02 -35.27
N ILE A 39 -29.60 8.34 -35.22
CA ILE A 39 -28.37 9.02 -35.66
C ILE A 39 -27.34 8.62 -34.59
N TYR A 40 -26.53 7.61 -34.86
CA TYR A 40 -25.29 7.39 -34.13
C TYR A 40 -24.41 8.61 -34.44
N ALA A 41 -24.40 9.57 -33.53
CA ALA A 41 -23.37 10.59 -33.52
C ALA A 41 -22.05 9.84 -33.37
N GLN A 42 -21.28 9.77 -34.46
CA GLN A 42 -19.88 9.34 -34.42
C GLN A 42 -19.19 10.30 -33.46
N GLN A 43 -18.95 9.85 -32.21
CA GLN A 43 -18.03 10.53 -31.33
C GLN A 43 -16.70 10.52 -32.07
N ALA A 44 -16.28 11.67 -32.56
CA ALA A 44 -14.93 11.82 -33.09
C ALA A 44 -13.97 11.40 -31.99
N ASP A 45 -13.05 10.49 -32.32
CA ASP A 45 -11.99 10.12 -31.38
C ASP A 45 -11.35 11.39 -30.84
N PRO A 46 -11.14 11.49 -29.51
CA PRO A 46 -10.52 12.66 -28.96
C PRO A 46 -9.17 12.88 -29.64
N ALA A 47 -8.94 14.10 -30.11
CA ALA A 47 -7.67 14.44 -30.74
C ALA A 47 -6.51 14.02 -29.82
N PRO A 48 -5.43 13.42 -30.37
CA PRO A 48 -4.31 12.98 -29.55
C PRO A 48 -3.78 14.17 -28.73
N PRO A 49 -3.42 13.95 -27.45
CA PRO A 49 -2.96 15.02 -26.57
C PRO A 49 -1.73 15.69 -27.15
N VAL A 50 -1.72 17.03 -27.09
CA VAL A 50 -0.55 17.81 -27.51
C VAL A 50 0.53 17.68 -26.45
N VAL A 51 1.67 17.09 -26.80
CA VAL A 51 2.83 16.97 -25.93
C VAL A 51 3.63 18.26 -26.05
N VAL A 52 3.87 18.94 -24.93
CA VAL A 52 4.65 20.18 -24.89
C VAL A 52 5.84 20.04 -23.95
N GLN A 53 6.95 20.63 -24.35
CA GLN A 53 8.13 20.79 -23.49
C GLN A 53 8.21 22.25 -23.08
N PRO A 54 8.04 22.56 -21.77
CA PRO A 54 8.25 23.92 -21.27
C PRO A 54 9.67 24.40 -21.56
N GLY A 55 9.81 25.65 -22.01
CA GLY A 55 11.11 26.28 -22.12
C GLY A 55 11.68 26.65 -20.74
N ALA A 56 12.99 26.84 -20.67
CA ALA A 56 13.62 27.47 -19.51
C ALA A 56 13.09 28.92 -19.34
N PRO A 57 13.24 29.56 -18.17
CA PRO A 57 12.84 30.94 -17.99
C PRO A 57 13.30 31.85 -19.12
N GLY A 58 12.37 32.52 -19.79
CA GLY A 58 12.63 33.34 -20.96
C GLY A 58 12.74 32.61 -22.31
N GLN A 59 12.55 31.29 -22.34
CA GLN A 59 12.54 30.52 -23.57
C GLN A 59 11.11 30.04 -23.91
N PRO A 60 10.75 29.97 -25.21
CA PRO A 60 9.42 29.52 -25.62
C PRO A 60 9.21 28.03 -25.35
N THR A 61 7.98 27.66 -25.03
CA THR A 61 7.53 26.27 -25.00
C THR A 61 7.59 25.66 -26.40
N ARG A 62 8.05 24.41 -26.52
CA ARG A 62 8.09 23.64 -27.77
C ARG A 62 7.01 22.58 -27.80
N THR A 63 6.32 22.45 -28.92
CA THR A 63 5.43 21.32 -29.18
C THR A 63 6.27 20.16 -29.68
N LEU A 64 6.08 18.99 -29.09
CA LEU A 64 6.76 17.74 -29.43
C LEU A 64 5.83 16.85 -30.22
N PRO A 65 6.37 15.88 -31.00
CA PRO A 65 5.56 14.89 -31.70
C PRO A 65 4.66 14.12 -30.71
N PRO A 66 3.44 13.72 -31.09
CA PRO A 66 2.55 12.92 -30.24
C PRO A 66 3.13 11.57 -29.83
N SER A 67 4.12 11.08 -30.57
CA SER A 67 4.86 9.85 -30.26
C SER A 67 5.94 10.02 -29.19
N THR A 68 6.19 11.26 -28.74
CA THR A 68 7.19 11.52 -27.71
C THR A 68 6.80 10.82 -26.42
N ARG A 69 7.71 10.00 -25.89
CA ARG A 69 7.58 9.37 -24.57
C ARG A 69 8.52 10.07 -23.61
N ALA A 70 8.01 10.37 -22.41
CA ALA A 70 8.88 10.79 -21.34
C ALA A 70 9.81 9.62 -20.96
N THR A 71 11.12 9.90 -20.93
CA THR A 71 12.07 8.97 -20.35
C THR A 71 11.97 9.14 -18.83
N LEU A 72 11.62 8.06 -18.15
CA LEU A 72 11.66 8.07 -16.67
C LEU A 72 13.10 8.36 -16.23
N PRO A 73 13.29 9.19 -15.21
CA PRO A 73 14.63 9.36 -14.63
C PRO A 73 15.17 7.99 -14.20
N PRO A 74 16.47 7.74 -14.38
CA PRO A 74 17.06 6.51 -13.91
C PRO A 74 16.86 6.42 -12.39
N HIS A 75 16.35 5.27 -11.91
CA HIS A 75 16.26 5.00 -10.49
C HIS A 75 17.68 4.89 -9.90
N SER A 76 17.86 5.37 -8.67
CA SER A 76 19.13 5.25 -7.99
C SER A 76 19.30 3.82 -7.41
N PRO A 77 20.54 3.34 -7.19
CA PRO A 77 20.75 2.09 -6.47
C PRO A 77 20.10 2.11 -5.07
N LYS A 78 20.02 3.28 -4.45
CA LYS A 78 19.37 3.47 -3.15
C LYS A 78 17.86 3.27 -3.20
N ASP A 79 17.20 3.62 -4.32
CA ASP A 79 15.77 3.38 -4.52
C ASP A 79 15.48 1.87 -4.55
N VAL A 80 16.33 1.10 -5.24
CA VAL A 80 16.23 -0.37 -5.29
C VAL A 80 16.47 -0.99 -3.92
N GLU A 81 17.53 -0.57 -3.22
CA GLU A 81 17.86 -1.01 -1.86
C GLU A 81 16.69 -0.72 -0.89
N PHE A 82 16.12 0.47 -0.97
CA PHE A 82 14.96 0.86 -0.15
C PHE A 82 13.76 -0.06 -0.41
N MET A 83 13.39 -0.26 -1.68
CA MET A 83 12.24 -1.11 -2.04
C MET A 83 12.43 -2.56 -1.58
N GLN A 84 13.62 -3.13 -1.80
CA GLN A 84 13.95 -4.49 -1.35
C GLN A 84 13.93 -4.61 0.18
N GLY A 85 14.53 -3.65 0.86
CA GLY A 85 14.55 -3.60 2.32
C GLY A 85 13.13 -3.46 2.90
N MET A 86 12.32 -2.58 2.33
CA MET A 86 10.96 -2.34 2.80
C MET A 86 10.04 -3.55 2.56
N ILE A 87 10.25 -4.34 1.50
CA ILE A 87 9.56 -5.63 1.32
C ILE A 87 9.82 -6.56 2.51
N MET A 88 11.08 -6.70 2.92
CA MET A 88 11.44 -7.55 4.05
C MET A 88 10.90 -7.00 5.38
N HIS A 89 10.95 -5.69 5.54
CA HIS A 89 10.43 -4.99 6.70
C HIS A 89 8.91 -5.24 6.82
N HIS A 90 8.13 -4.98 5.79
CA HIS A 90 6.69 -5.20 5.78
C HIS A 90 6.29 -6.67 5.98
N ALA A 91 7.08 -7.60 5.45
CA ALA A 91 6.83 -9.03 5.66
C ALA A 91 6.81 -9.41 7.15
N GLN A 92 7.65 -8.76 7.99
CA GLN A 92 7.60 -8.99 9.44
C GLN A 92 6.30 -8.47 10.07
N ALA A 93 5.81 -7.31 9.64
CA ALA A 93 4.51 -6.81 10.14
C ALA A 93 3.34 -7.74 9.76
N VAL A 94 3.36 -8.27 8.53
CA VAL A 94 2.36 -9.27 8.10
C VAL A 94 2.45 -10.54 8.97
N GLU A 95 3.66 -11.00 9.30
CA GLU A 95 3.86 -12.12 10.24
C GLU A 95 3.31 -11.79 11.63
N MET A 96 3.59 -10.60 12.14
CA MET A 96 3.06 -10.17 13.45
C MET A 96 1.53 -10.13 13.46
N THR A 97 0.90 -9.58 12.43
CA THR A 97 -0.56 -9.49 12.33
C THR A 97 -1.22 -10.85 12.21
N ALA A 98 -0.58 -11.83 11.58
CA ALA A 98 -1.09 -13.20 11.46
C ALA A 98 -1.25 -13.91 12.82
N LEU A 99 -0.55 -13.46 13.86
CA LEU A 99 -0.66 -14.04 15.20
C LEU A 99 -1.95 -13.61 15.90
N ILE A 100 -2.55 -12.48 15.56
CA ILE A 100 -3.65 -11.84 16.28
C ILE A 100 -4.84 -12.79 16.45
N GLU A 101 -5.24 -13.48 15.39
CA GLU A 101 -6.44 -14.34 15.39
C GLU A 101 -6.43 -15.39 16.51
N THR A 102 -5.26 -15.95 16.80
CA THR A 102 -5.09 -17.03 17.79
C THR A 102 -4.62 -16.56 19.16
N ARG A 103 -4.28 -15.28 19.31
CA ARG A 103 -3.61 -14.74 20.50
C ARG A 103 -4.46 -13.81 21.34
N THR A 104 -5.44 -13.13 20.75
CA THR A 104 -6.28 -12.17 21.46
C THR A 104 -7.73 -12.16 20.98
N GLU A 105 -8.64 -11.85 21.85
CA GLU A 105 -10.06 -11.59 21.55
C GLU A 105 -10.38 -10.09 21.46
N ASN A 106 -9.39 -9.22 21.60
CA ASN A 106 -9.55 -7.78 21.53
C ASN A 106 -10.00 -7.36 20.13
N LYS A 107 -11.25 -6.94 20.01
CA LYS A 107 -11.87 -6.60 18.72
C LYS A 107 -11.20 -5.42 18.03
N GLU A 108 -10.80 -4.41 18.80
CA GLU A 108 -10.13 -3.22 18.26
C GLU A 108 -8.76 -3.57 17.69
N LEU A 109 -8.01 -4.41 18.39
CA LEU A 109 -6.71 -4.89 17.92
C LEU A 109 -6.86 -5.79 16.68
N ARG A 110 -7.88 -6.64 16.63
CA ARG A 110 -8.19 -7.45 15.45
C ARG A 110 -8.51 -6.58 14.22
N LEU A 111 -9.31 -5.52 14.39
CA LEU A 111 -9.63 -4.59 13.30
C LEU A 111 -8.39 -3.81 12.83
N LEU A 112 -7.58 -3.32 13.77
CA LEU A 112 -6.32 -2.63 13.45
C LEU A 112 -5.37 -3.57 12.71
N GLY A 113 -5.15 -4.78 13.23
CA GLY A 113 -4.26 -5.76 12.62
C GLY A 113 -4.69 -6.20 11.23
N ALA A 114 -6.00 -6.37 10.99
CA ALA A 114 -6.53 -6.69 9.67
C ALA A 114 -6.23 -5.55 8.66
N ARG A 115 -6.37 -4.28 9.08
CA ARG A 115 -6.05 -3.13 8.24
C ARG A 115 -4.56 -3.07 7.92
N ILE A 116 -3.69 -3.19 8.95
CA ILE A 116 -2.22 -3.22 8.76
C ILE A 116 -1.81 -4.37 7.84
N SER A 117 -2.33 -5.58 8.08
CA SER A 117 -2.03 -6.74 7.23
C SER A 117 -2.40 -6.51 5.78
N HIS A 118 -3.56 -5.91 5.53
CA HIS A 118 -4.03 -5.60 4.18
C HIS A 118 -3.15 -4.55 3.51
N SER A 119 -2.94 -3.37 4.14
CA SER A 119 -2.15 -2.29 3.56
C SER A 119 -0.72 -2.76 3.26
N GLN A 120 -0.04 -3.37 4.22
CA GLN A 120 1.34 -3.79 4.04
C GLN A 120 1.50 -4.93 3.01
N SER A 121 0.49 -5.80 2.87
CA SER A 121 0.49 -6.80 1.80
C SER A 121 0.35 -6.17 0.41
N GLU A 122 -0.49 -5.13 0.27
CA GLU A 122 -0.62 -4.37 -0.99
C GLU A 122 0.66 -3.59 -1.30
N GLU A 123 1.27 -2.99 -0.29
CA GLU A 123 2.53 -2.26 -0.41
C GLU A 123 3.68 -3.18 -0.85
N ILE A 124 3.76 -4.40 -0.31
CA ILE A 124 4.71 -5.43 -0.79
C ILE A 124 4.47 -5.74 -2.27
N ARG A 125 3.21 -5.89 -2.69
CA ARG A 125 2.87 -6.14 -4.11
C ARG A 125 3.27 -4.97 -5.00
N PHE A 126 3.04 -3.74 -4.54
CA PHE A 126 3.46 -2.55 -5.26
C PHE A 126 4.98 -2.52 -5.43
N MET A 127 5.74 -2.69 -4.35
CA MET A 127 7.21 -2.65 -4.38
C MET A 127 7.80 -3.71 -5.31
N LYS A 128 7.26 -4.93 -5.31
CA LYS A 128 7.67 -5.99 -6.23
C LYS A 128 7.44 -5.59 -7.69
N ARG A 129 6.24 -5.09 -8.03
CA ARG A 129 5.94 -4.62 -9.39
C ARG A 129 6.83 -3.44 -9.81
N TRP A 130 7.12 -2.53 -8.89
CA TRP A 130 8.00 -1.40 -9.14
C TRP A 130 9.43 -1.86 -9.51
N LEU A 131 9.97 -2.82 -8.75
CA LEU A 131 11.28 -3.41 -8.99
C LEU A 131 11.31 -4.17 -10.33
N GLU A 132 10.33 -5.03 -10.58
CA GLU A 132 10.21 -5.82 -11.83
C GLU A 132 10.12 -4.91 -13.06
N ALA A 133 9.31 -3.84 -13.01
CA ALA A 133 9.16 -2.89 -14.11
C ALA A 133 10.48 -2.16 -14.46
N ARG A 134 11.43 -2.13 -13.52
CA ARG A 134 12.74 -1.51 -13.68
C ARG A 134 13.88 -2.51 -13.87
N GLY A 135 13.54 -3.80 -14.02
CA GLY A 135 14.50 -4.89 -14.20
C GLY A 135 15.38 -5.15 -12.97
N ALA A 136 14.95 -4.66 -11.80
CA ALA A 136 15.66 -4.88 -10.54
C ALA A 136 15.15 -6.16 -9.85
N PRO A 137 16.03 -6.91 -9.13
CA PRO A 137 15.61 -8.08 -8.37
C PRO A 137 14.67 -7.67 -7.22
N THR A 138 13.68 -8.50 -6.95
CA THR A 138 12.71 -8.27 -5.86
C THR A 138 13.23 -8.63 -4.47
N GLU A 139 14.36 -9.30 -4.40
CA GLU A 139 15.00 -9.72 -3.17
C GLU A 139 16.37 -9.06 -3.06
N MET A 140 16.74 -8.71 -1.83
CA MET A 140 18.11 -8.24 -1.57
C MET A 140 19.09 -9.37 -1.89
N PRO A 141 20.18 -9.08 -2.63
CA PRO A 141 21.22 -10.08 -2.81
C PRO A 141 21.81 -10.42 -1.43
N MET A 142 21.53 -11.65 -0.99
CA MET A 142 22.22 -12.16 0.19
C MET A 142 23.71 -12.12 -0.11
N PRO A 143 24.56 -11.59 0.79
CA PRO A 143 25.99 -11.71 0.62
C PRO A 143 26.31 -13.20 0.41
N LYS A 144 26.70 -13.56 -0.82
CA LYS A 144 27.17 -14.92 -1.06
C LYS A 144 28.41 -15.08 -0.20
N MET A 145 28.29 -15.80 0.89
CA MET A 145 29.44 -16.39 1.59
C MET A 145 30.06 -17.50 0.73
N SER A 146 30.19 -17.23 -0.57
CA SER A 146 30.89 -18.12 -1.50
C SER A 146 32.38 -17.80 -1.44
N GLY A 147 33.10 -18.64 -0.76
CA GLY A 147 34.53 -18.69 -0.95
C GLY A 147 35.40 -18.21 0.20
N MET A 148 35.06 -18.52 1.43
CA MET A 148 36.06 -18.58 2.49
C MET A 148 36.30 -20.03 2.95
N ASP A 149 36.48 -20.94 2.00
CA ASP A 149 37.34 -22.08 2.23
C ASP A 149 38.82 -21.58 2.19
N MET A 150 39.20 -20.84 3.22
CA MET A 150 40.61 -20.60 3.54
C MET A 150 41.00 -21.66 4.59
N PRO A 151 41.66 -22.76 4.19
CA PRO A 151 42.20 -23.71 5.15
C PRO A 151 43.32 -22.98 5.91
N GLY A 152 43.08 -22.63 7.17
CA GLY A 152 44.15 -22.24 8.07
C GLY A 152 44.10 -20.91 8.79
N MET A 153 43.07 -20.07 8.65
CA MET A 153 42.92 -18.86 9.49
C MET A 153 41.91 -19.07 10.61
N ASN A 154 42.41 -19.60 11.71
CA ASN A 154 41.74 -19.54 13.01
C ASN A 154 41.89 -18.10 13.52
N MET A 155 40.89 -17.22 13.27
CA MET A 155 40.83 -15.88 13.86
C MET A 155 40.08 -15.98 15.19
N PRO A 156 40.76 -15.97 16.35
CA PRO A 156 40.11 -15.94 17.65
C PRO A 156 39.54 -14.52 17.87
N GLY A 157 38.21 -14.37 17.84
CA GLY A 157 37.54 -13.13 18.24
C GLY A 157 36.45 -12.58 17.32
N MET A 158 36.31 -13.06 16.10
CA MET A 158 35.13 -12.70 15.28
C MET A 158 33.98 -13.66 15.61
N ASN A 159 33.15 -13.24 16.55
CA ASN A 159 31.85 -13.86 16.76
C ASN A 159 30.99 -13.51 15.56
N MET A 160 31.12 -14.24 14.46
CA MET A 160 30.22 -14.21 13.31
C MET A 160 28.90 -14.81 13.77
N SER A 161 28.21 -14.13 14.67
CA SER A 161 26.80 -14.39 14.85
C SER A 161 26.13 -14.04 13.53
N SER A 162 25.65 -15.03 12.82
CA SER A 162 24.78 -14.93 11.66
C SER A 162 23.42 -14.35 12.11
N GLN A 163 23.45 -13.16 12.73
CA GLN A 163 22.24 -12.41 13.01
C GLN A 163 21.80 -11.87 11.65
N PRO A 164 20.58 -12.16 11.20
CA PRO A 164 20.04 -11.51 10.02
C PRO A 164 20.15 -10.01 10.24
N MET A 165 20.63 -9.28 9.22
CA MET A 165 20.76 -7.82 9.28
C MET A 165 19.37 -7.25 9.52
N LEU A 166 19.10 -6.87 10.78
CA LEU A 166 17.83 -6.27 11.17
C LEU A 166 17.81 -4.82 10.68
N MET A 167 16.82 -4.49 9.86
CA MET A 167 16.58 -3.12 9.47
C MET A 167 16.03 -2.31 10.65
N PRO A 168 16.11 -0.97 10.59
CA PRO A 168 15.58 -0.10 11.63
C PRO A 168 14.17 -0.52 12.06
N GLY A 169 13.92 -0.61 13.36
CA GLY A 169 12.60 -0.92 13.92
C GLY A 169 12.14 -2.37 13.86
N MET A 170 12.76 -3.23 13.05
CA MET A 170 12.38 -4.65 13.05
C MET A 170 12.52 -5.27 14.43
N LEU A 171 11.59 -6.14 14.76
CA LEU A 171 11.67 -6.93 15.99
C LEU A 171 12.79 -7.95 15.88
N THR A 172 13.56 -8.07 16.96
CA THR A 172 14.58 -9.11 17.09
C THR A 172 13.93 -10.50 17.15
N PRO A 173 14.66 -11.57 16.84
CA PRO A 173 14.16 -12.94 17.00
C PRO A 173 13.60 -13.22 18.41
N LYS A 174 14.22 -12.66 19.44
CA LYS A 174 13.76 -12.79 20.83
C LYS A 174 12.43 -12.08 21.07
N GLN A 175 12.24 -10.87 20.53
CA GLN A 175 10.96 -10.14 20.61
C GLN A 175 9.85 -10.88 19.84
N MET A 176 10.14 -11.38 18.64
CA MET A 176 9.19 -12.19 17.87
C MET A 176 8.81 -13.48 18.59
N GLU A 177 9.75 -14.13 19.24
CA GLU A 177 9.48 -15.33 20.06
C GLU A 177 8.59 -15.00 21.26
N ALA A 178 8.85 -13.91 21.97
CA ALA A 178 8.01 -13.44 23.05
C ALA A 178 6.58 -13.17 22.57
N LEU A 179 6.44 -12.46 21.44
CA LEU A 179 5.15 -12.17 20.84
C LEU A 179 4.38 -13.46 20.46
N ARG A 180 5.06 -14.45 19.88
CA ARG A 180 4.44 -15.74 19.52
C ARG A 180 3.95 -16.54 20.75
N LYS A 181 4.59 -16.36 21.92
CA LYS A 181 4.22 -17.07 23.16
C LYS A 181 3.11 -16.39 23.94
N ALA A 182 3.05 -15.06 23.90
CA ALA A 182 2.10 -14.26 24.64
C ALA A 182 0.65 -14.49 24.20
N LYS A 183 -0.32 -14.22 25.09
CA LYS A 183 -1.77 -14.30 24.81
C LYS A 183 -2.51 -13.20 25.59
N GLY A 184 -3.73 -12.88 25.13
CA GLY A 184 -4.60 -11.90 25.78
C GLY A 184 -3.93 -10.54 25.93
N ALA A 185 -4.08 -9.91 27.08
CA ALA A 185 -3.57 -8.56 27.34
C ALA A 185 -2.05 -8.44 27.19
N GLU A 186 -1.28 -9.48 27.53
CA GLU A 186 0.16 -9.48 27.34
C GLU A 186 0.52 -9.45 25.83
N PHE A 187 -0.18 -10.24 25.02
CA PHE A 187 -0.01 -10.20 23.56
C PHE A 187 -0.36 -8.82 23.03
N ASP A 188 -1.50 -8.24 23.44
CA ASP A 188 -1.95 -6.93 22.99
C ASP A 188 -0.88 -5.87 23.23
N GLN A 189 -0.32 -5.84 24.43
CA GLN A 189 0.73 -4.89 24.80
C GLN A 189 2.01 -5.09 23.99
N LEU A 190 2.48 -6.34 23.85
CA LEU A 190 3.68 -6.66 23.09
C LEU A 190 3.50 -6.35 21.59
N PHE A 191 2.32 -6.66 21.03
CA PHE A 191 1.99 -6.37 19.64
C PHE A 191 2.00 -4.87 19.37
N LEU A 192 1.26 -4.08 20.17
CA LEU A 192 1.17 -2.64 19.99
C LEU A 192 2.54 -1.96 20.14
N THR A 193 3.29 -2.32 21.17
CA THR A 193 4.64 -1.76 21.39
C THR A 193 5.61 -2.16 20.28
N GLY A 194 5.57 -3.43 19.88
CA GLY A 194 6.41 -3.94 18.80
C GLY A 194 6.08 -3.31 17.45
N MET A 195 4.79 -3.12 17.14
CA MET A 195 4.36 -2.52 15.89
C MET A 195 4.65 -1.01 15.84
N ILE A 196 4.58 -0.30 16.96
CA ILE A 196 5.04 1.10 17.07
C ILE A 196 6.53 1.18 16.77
N GLN A 197 7.35 0.30 17.37
CA GLN A 197 8.79 0.20 17.08
C GLN A 197 9.03 -0.06 15.58
N HIS A 198 8.31 -1.01 15.01
CA HIS A 198 8.41 -1.41 13.61
C HIS A 198 8.08 -0.25 12.68
N HIS A 199 6.94 0.40 12.86
CA HIS A 199 6.54 1.57 12.06
C HIS A 199 7.53 2.74 12.20
N GLY A 200 8.03 2.99 13.41
CA GLY A 200 9.09 3.98 13.63
C GLY A 200 10.34 3.69 12.79
N GLY A 201 10.68 2.41 12.63
CA GLY A 201 11.79 1.99 11.76
C GLY A 201 11.55 2.28 10.29
N ALA A 202 10.34 2.05 9.78
CA ALA A 202 9.99 2.40 8.40
C ALA A 202 10.12 3.90 8.12
N LEU A 203 9.71 4.75 9.09
CA LEU A 203 9.90 6.21 8.98
C LEU A 203 11.39 6.60 8.90
N ILE A 204 12.26 5.90 9.64
CA ILE A 204 13.71 6.08 9.54
C ILE A 204 14.18 5.69 8.14
N MET A 205 13.74 4.56 7.60
CA MET A 205 14.11 4.12 6.26
C MET A 205 13.67 5.11 5.18
N VAL A 206 12.45 5.66 5.28
CA VAL A 206 11.96 6.72 4.37
C VAL A 206 12.85 7.96 4.46
N LYS A 207 13.18 8.39 5.68
CA LYS A 207 14.08 9.53 5.88
C LYS A 207 15.45 9.28 5.25
N ASP A 208 16.06 8.12 5.47
CA ASP A 208 17.38 7.76 4.93
C ASP A 208 17.38 7.74 3.39
N LEU A 209 16.27 7.33 2.78
CA LEU A 209 16.10 7.40 1.33
C LEU A 209 16.23 8.85 0.84
N PHE A 210 15.48 9.78 1.43
CA PHE A 210 15.46 11.18 1.00
C PHE A 210 16.70 11.97 1.43
N ASP A 211 17.40 11.53 2.47
CA ASP A 211 18.70 12.11 2.84
C ASP A 211 19.83 11.70 1.87
N THR A 212 19.58 10.70 1.02
CA THR A 212 20.57 10.24 0.03
C THR A 212 20.47 11.05 -1.25
N ALA A 213 21.56 11.72 -1.62
CA ALA A 213 21.60 12.55 -2.83
C ALA A 213 21.26 11.72 -4.10
N GLY A 214 20.28 12.21 -4.87
CA GLY A 214 19.84 11.55 -6.11
C GLY A 214 18.87 10.39 -5.92
N ALA A 215 18.54 9.99 -4.69
CA ALA A 215 17.50 9.02 -4.41
C ALA A 215 16.11 9.66 -4.29
N GLY A 216 15.06 8.84 -4.40
CA GLY A 216 13.67 9.30 -4.23
C GLY A 216 13.16 10.22 -5.33
N GLN A 217 13.82 10.27 -6.50
CA GLN A 217 13.44 11.15 -7.63
C GLN A 217 12.37 10.54 -8.53
N ASP A 218 12.13 9.24 -8.44
CA ASP A 218 11.06 8.57 -9.17
C ASP A 218 9.71 8.96 -8.59
N ALA A 219 8.77 9.40 -9.44
CA ALA A 219 7.48 9.94 -8.99
C ALA A 219 6.60 8.88 -8.29
N GLU A 220 6.64 7.62 -8.75
CA GLU A 220 5.88 6.53 -8.11
C GLU A 220 6.47 6.20 -6.74
N LEU A 221 7.81 6.15 -6.64
CA LEU A 221 8.51 5.95 -5.37
C LEU A 221 8.23 7.09 -4.39
N PHE A 222 8.30 8.34 -4.87
CA PHE A 222 8.02 9.52 -4.03
C PHE A 222 6.60 9.49 -3.45
N ASN A 223 5.59 9.24 -4.27
CA ASN A 223 4.20 9.14 -3.82
C ASN A 223 4.04 7.99 -2.82
N PHE A 224 4.56 6.81 -3.16
CA PHE A 224 4.51 5.63 -2.31
C PHE A 224 5.14 5.86 -0.93
N THR A 225 6.32 6.47 -0.87
CA THR A 225 7.00 6.77 0.41
C THR A 225 6.28 7.83 1.23
N THR A 226 5.64 8.80 0.57
CA THR A 226 4.79 9.79 1.24
C THR A 226 3.55 9.13 1.88
N ASP A 227 2.94 8.18 1.19
CA ASP A 227 1.80 7.42 1.71
C ASP A 227 2.22 6.55 2.89
N ILE A 228 3.38 5.87 2.82
CA ILE A 228 3.95 5.12 3.96
C ILE A 228 4.18 6.06 5.15
N ASP A 229 4.84 7.19 4.96
CA ASP A 229 5.14 8.12 6.07
C ASP A 229 3.85 8.58 6.77
N SER A 230 2.87 9.04 6.02
CA SER A 230 1.61 9.55 6.56
C SER A 230 0.77 8.45 7.21
N GLY A 231 0.64 7.30 6.57
CA GLY A 231 -0.14 6.15 7.03
C GLY A 231 0.44 5.57 8.32
N GLN A 232 1.74 5.30 8.36
CA GLN A 232 2.37 4.70 9.53
C GLN A 232 2.42 5.65 10.73
N ARG A 233 2.56 6.97 10.51
CA ARG A 233 2.39 7.96 11.61
C ARG A 233 0.98 7.94 12.17
N ALA A 234 -0.05 7.80 11.34
CA ALA A 234 -1.42 7.69 11.80
C ALA A 234 -1.64 6.41 12.61
N GLU A 235 -1.10 5.28 12.16
CA GLU A 235 -1.20 4.00 12.86
C GLU A 235 -0.44 4.00 14.19
N ILE A 236 0.75 4.62 14.26
CA ILE A 236 1.49 4.82 15.52
C ILE A 236 0.61 5.56 16.53
N ARG A 237 -0.07 6.64 16.13
CA ARG A 237 -0.96 7.39 17.03
C ARG A 237 -2.12 6.54 17.55
N ILE A 238 -2.75 5.76 16.68
CA ILE A 238 -3.83 4.85 17.07
C ILE A 238 -3.32 3.82 18.09
N MET A 239 -2.18 3.20 17.85
CA MET A 239 -1.58 2.23 18.76
C MET A 239 -1.18 2.85 20.10
N GLN A 240 -0.67 4.08 20.09
CA GLN A 240 -0.38 4.81 21.33
C GLN A 240 -1.64 5.09 22.16
N ILE A 241 -2.76 5.44 21.52
CA ILE A 241 -4.05 5.62 22.20
C ILE A 241 -4.51 4.29 22.79
N MET A 242 -4.43 3.19 22.05
CA MET A 242 -4.80 1.86 22.52
C MET A 242 -3.95 1.41 23.73
N LEU A 243 -2.70 1.86 23.84
CA LEU A 243 -1.84 1.64 25.01
C LEU A 243 -2.15 2.56 26.19
N GLY A 244 -3.19 3.38 26.11
CA GLY A 244 -3.54 4.36 27.16
C GLY A 244 -2.68 5.63 27.12
N GLY A 245 -2.07 5.92 25.97
CA GLY A 245 -1.38 7.19 25.74
C GLY A 245 -2.35 8.38 25.73
N PRO A 246 -1.86 9.61 26.01
CA PRO A 246 -2.71 10.79 25.99
C PRO A 246 -3.31 10.97 24.58
N GLU A 247 -4.63 11.08 24.54
CA GLU A 247 -5.35 11.47 23.33
C GLU A 247 -4.90 12.88 22.95
N LYS A 248 -3.98 12.99 22.01
CA LYS A 248 -3.71 14.29 21.37
C LYS A 248 -4.93 14.58 20.54
N LEU A 249 -5.68 15.61 20.96
CA LEU A 249 -6.77 16.20 20.20
C LEU A 249 -6.41 16.23 18.70
N PRO A 250 -7.35 15.93 17.80
CA PRO A 250 -7.09 16.02 16.38
C PRO A 250 -6.55 17.41 16.06
N LEU A 251 -5.44 17.45 15.35
CA LEU A 251 -4.91 18.71 14.83
C LEU A 251 -6.06 19.41 14.08
N PRO A 252 -6.28 20.71 14.28
CA PRO A 252 -7.29 21.42 13.54
C PRO A 252 -7.04 21.20 12.04
N LEU A 253 -8.08 20.77 11.33
CA LEU A 253 -8.09 20.68 9.88
C LEU A 253 -7.87 22.08 9.32
N GLY A 254 -6.71 22.33 8.80
CA GLY A 254 -6.43 23.56 8.07
C GLY A 254 -5.30 24.41 8.61
N GLU A 255 -4.06 23.99 8.37
CA GLU A 255 -3.03 24.94 8.02
C GLU A 255 -2.27 24.36 6.83
N GLY A 256 -2.59 24.98 5.68
CA GLY A 256 -1.92 24.72 4.42
C GLY A 256 -0.44 25.01 4.52
N TRP A 257 0.33 24.33 3.73
CA TRP A 257 1.72 24.61 3.45
C TRP A 257 1.83 26.01 2.88
N GLY A 258 2.14 26.98 3.72
CA GLY A 258 2.33 28.35 3.35
C GLY A 258 3.10 29.10 4.44
N GLU A 259 4.38 29.32 4.17
CA GLU A 259 5.25 30.40 4.61
C GLU A 259 5.16 30.92 6.05
N GLY A 260 6.27 30.90 6.77
CA GLY A 260 6.41 31.74 7.95
C GLY A 260 7.55 31.34 8.88
N LEU A 261 8.80 31.55 8.45
CA LEU A 261 9.89 31.81 9.38
C LEU A 261 9.57 33.07 10.15
N ALA A 262 9.05 32.97 11.35
CA ALA A 262 9.02 34.04 12.30
C ALA A 262 9.62 33.57 13.63
N THR A 263 10.83 34.01 13.83
CA THR A 263 11.55 34.05 15.10
C THR A 263 10.67 34.63 16.21
N SER A 264 10.36 33.81 17.22
CA SER A 264 9.91 34.34 18.51
C SER A 264 10.79 33.78 19.62
N LYS A 265 11.76 34.61 20.00
CA LYS A 265 12.45 34.55 21.29
C LYS A 265 11.40 34.72 22.38
N ARG A 266 11.13 33.71 23.20
CA ARG A 266 10.53 33.92 24.53
C ARG A 266 11.58 33.64 25.58
N GLN A 267 11.92 34.73 26.27
CA GLN A 267 12.69 34.77 27.50
C GLN A 267 12.03 33.85 28.55
N ILE A 268 12.83 33.01 29.12
CA ILE A 268 12.50 32.25 30.34
C ILE A 268 12.86 33.17 31.50
N PHE A 269 11.86 33.64 32.25
CA PHE A 269 12.05 34.17 33.59
C PHE A 269 11.93 33.04 34.61
N PHE A 270 13.01 32.84 35.35
CA PHE A 270 13.00 32.09 36.60
C PHE A 270 12.41 32.96 37.70
N PHE A 271 11.47 32.46 38.46
CA PHE A 271 11.30 32.62 39.90
C PHE A 271 10.98 31.28 40.53
#